data_2a6d2dd78c3dbb1400265e5192bc1682
#
_entry.id   2a6d2dd78c3dbb1400265e5192bc1682
#
_cell.length_a   1.000
_cell.length_b   1.000
_cell.length_c   1.000
_cell.angle_alpha   90.00
_cell.angle_beta   90.00
_cell.angle_gamma   90.00
#
_symmetry.space_group_name_H-M   'P 1'
#
loop_
_entity.id
_entity.type
_entity.pdbx_description
1 polymer ?
#
loop_
_entity_poly.entity_id
_entity_poly.type
_entity_poly.pdbx_seq_one_letter_code
_entity_poly.pdbx_strand_id
1 'polypeptide(L)'
;MKIRGLSLKLITVLAVTSVLFGVSSCHVNTSVETDINVVINSSEIIGTTDTSVSEASAETTPLGPILAETTAPETTVPETSEETSKATSETTEETVIENLSPEWVRALPLAQDLGTNQMLIVAASGMTKTTCKVSMHERDANGNWIQVLSVEGYVGKNGMIMDSERKEGCGKTPIGVYHFNKAFGIADDPGCSIPYVKVTKDLYWSSDMRDGMRYNEMVSIDDYPDLDKKNSEHLIDYTKAYQYCLNISFNEECTPGRGSAIFLHCTGNNKYTAGCVAVPKDTMVQIMQRVDPGCVVVIDTKDGLGA
;
A
#
# COMPACT_ATOMS: atom_id res chain seq x y z
N MET A 1 -33.37 -13.21 -43.91
CA MET A 1 -32.45 -13.72 -42.92
C MET A 1 -31.06 -13.22 -43.26
N LYS A 2 -30.64 -12.08 -42.69
CA LYS A 2 -29.37 -11.41 -43.03
C LYS A 2 -28.45 -11.55 -41.80
N ILE A 3 -27.39 -12.33 -41.97
CA ILE A 3 -26.32 -12.52 -40.98
C ILE A 3 -25.40 -11.29 -41.13
N ARG A 4 -25.26 -10.51 -40.08
CA ARG A 4 -24.27 -9.43 -40.00
C ARG A 4 -23.01 -9.96 -39.34
N GLY A 5 -21.90 -9.89 -40.08
CA GLY A 5 -20.58 -10.35 -39.69
C GLY A 5 -19.97 -9.49 -38.59
N LEU A 6 -19.31 -10.17 -37.66
CA LEU A 6 -18.51 -9.65 -36.58
C LEU A 6 -17.15 -9.26 -37.16
N SER A 7 -16.77 -7.99 -37.07
CA SER A 7 -15.44 -7.50 -37.49
C SER A 7 -14.46 -7.59 -36.33
N LEU A 8 -13.57 -8.55 -36.42
CA LEU A 8 -12.45 -8.75 -35.50
C LEU A 8 -11.32 -7.79 -35.92
N LYS A 9 -11.03 -6.75 -35.13
CA LYS A 9 -9.86 -5.91 -35.35
C LYS A 9 -8.62 -6.57 -34.75
N LEU A 10 -7.79 -7.10 -35.63
CA LEU A 10 -6.47 -7.63 -35.34
C LEU A 10 -5.50 -6.44 -35.12
N ILE A 11 -4.95 -6.29 -33.93
CA ILE A 11 -3.89 -5.31 -33.66
C ILE A 11 -2.56 -5.98 -34.00
N THR A 12 -1.97 -5.54 -35.09
CA THR A 12 -0.65 -5.98 -35.55
C THR A 12 0.43 -5.21 -34.79
N VAL A 13 1.23 -5.92 -34.02
CA VAL A 13 2.45 -5.38 -33.41
C VAL A 13 3.51 -5.29 -34.48
N LEU A 14 3.93 -4.07 -34.84
CA LEU A 14 5.01 -3.81 -35.77
C LEU A 14 6.34 -3.88 -35.03
N ALA A 15 7.12 -4.93 -35.29
CA ALA A 15 8.52 -5.00 -34.91
C ALA A 15 9.35 -4.17 -35.88
N VAL A 16 10.00 -3.10 -35.41
CA VAL A 16 10.94 -2.31 -36.20
C VAL A 16 12.32 -2.96 -36.12
N THR A 17 12.73 -3.62 -37.20
CA THR A 17 14.11 -4.03 -37.42
C THR A 17 14.88 -2.88 -38.08
N SER A 18 15.90 -2.39 -37.37
CA SER A 18 16.83 -1.39 -37.91
C SER A 18 17.78 -2.03 -38.92
N VAL A 19 17.72 -1.56 -40.18
CA VAL A 19 18.72 -1.88 -41.19
C VAL A 19 19.71 -0.70 -41.24
N LEU A 20 20.99 -1.04 -41.04
CA LEU A 20 22.13 -0.14 -41.22
C LEU A 20 22.34 0.18 -42.68
N PHE A 21 22.43 1.46 -43.04
CA PHE A 21 23.21 1.95 -44.19
C PHE A 21 24.06 3.12 -43.74
N GLY A 22 25.37 2.95 -43.91
CA GLY A 22 26.37 3.93 -43.59
C GLY A 22 26.49 5.01 -44.67
N VAL A 23 26.86 6.21 -44.24
CA VAL A 23 27.80 7.10 -44.93
C VAL A 23 28.50 8.01 -43.93
N SER A 24 29.74 8.08 -44.18
CA SER A 24 30.94 8.79 -43.76
C SER A 24 30.83 10.18 -43.13
N SER A 25 31.68 10.33 -42.10
CA SER A 25 32.60 11.44 -41.77
C SER A 25 32.03 12.75 -41.21
N CYS A 26 32.25 12.97 -39.92
CA CYS A 26 33.16 14.02 -39.41
C CYS A 26 33.43 13.79 -37.94
N HIS A 27 34.73 13.75 -37.59
CA HIS A 27 35.26 13.63 -36.24
C HIS A 27 34.95 14.89 -35.42
N VAL A 28 34.42 14.71 -34.22
CA VAL A 28 34.79 15.54 -33.06
C VAL A 28 34.90 14.59 -31.86
N ASN A 29 36.14 14.42 -31.44
CA ASN A 29 36.56 13.68 -30.25
C ASN A 29 36.39 14.61 -29.05
N THR A 30 35.57 14.24 -28.08
CA THR A 30 35.68 14.73 -26.70
C THR A 30 35.38 13.58 -25.77
N SER A 31 36.50 12.92 -25.39
CA SER A 31 36.54 12.02 -24.25
C SER A 31 36.51 12.88 -22.97
N VAL A 32 35.46 12.71 -22.16
CA VAL A 32 35.48 13.18 -20.77
C VAL A 32 35.70 11.92 -19.92
N GLU A 33 36.96 11.74 -19.52
CA GLU A 33 37.34 10.85 -18.42
C GLU A 33 36.96 11.53 -17.12
N THR A 34 36.07 10.95 -16.36
CA THR A 34 35.84 11.34 -14.96
C THR A 34 36.64 10.40 -14.07
N ASP A 35 37.78 10.87 -13.63
CA ASP A 35 38.54 10.24 -12.56
C ASP A 35 37.77 10.32 -11.24
N ILE A 36 37.38 9.16 -10.72
CA ILE A 36 36.88 9.03 -9.36
C ILE A 36 38.07 8.77 -8.45
N ASN A 37 38.57 9.82 -7.80
CA ASN A 37 39.55 9.69 -6.71
C ASN A 37 38.80 9.32 -5.41
N VAL A 38 38.90 8.04 -5.05
CA VAL A 38 38.52 7.56 -3.71
C VAL A 38 39.73 7.84 -2.78
N VAL A 39 39.64 8.86 -1.95
CA VAL A 39 40.56 9.06 -0.85
C VAL A 39 40.06 8.30 0.37
N ILE A 40 40.73 7.19 0.65
CA ILE A 40 40.59 6.49 1.93
C ILE A 40 41.53 7.15 2.92
N ASN A 41 41.01 7.87 3.89
CA ASN A 41 41.80 8.40 5.00
C ASN A 41 41.61 7.50 6.23
N SER A 42 42.62 6.68 6.49
CA SER A 42 42.78 5.93 7.74
C SER A 42 43.77 6.70 8.63
N SER A 43 43.33 7.09 9.80
CA SER A 43 44.15 7.37 11.01
C SER A 43 43.16 7.53 12.16
N GLU A 44 43.24 6.73 13.09
CA GLU A 44 44.05 6.38 14.23
C GLU A 44 43.23 6.50 15.52
N ILE A 45 43.28 5.41 16.23
CA ILE A 45 42.74 5.13 17.57
C ILE A 45 43.62 5.86 18.58
N ILE A 46 43.04 6.57 19.53
CA ILE A 46 43.57 6.71 20.89
C ILE A 46 42.42 6.68 21.87
N GLY A 47 42.47 5.70 22.72
CA GLY A 47 41.54 5.54 23.83
C GLY A 47 41.92 6.39 25.03
N THR A 48 40.92 6.69 25.84
CA THR A 48 41.12 6.80 27.30
C THR A 48 39.82 6.35 27.99
N THR A 49 40.00 5.40 28.83
CA THR A 49 39.10 4.90 29.86
C THR A 49 38.87 5.98 30.92
N ASP A 50 37.64 6.16 31.37
CA ASP A 50 37.45 6.44 32.78
C ASP A 50 36.15 5.82 33.29
N THR A 51 36.33 5.14 34.40
CA THR A 51 35.40 4.31 35.15
C THR A 51 34.78 5.13 36.25
N SER A 52 33.47 5.14 36.41
CA SER A 52 32.91 5.36 37.72
C SER A 52 31.64 4.52 37.89
N VAL A 53 31.78 3.56 38.77
CA VAL A 53 30.80 2.66 39.38
C VAL A 53 30.04 3.43 40.46
N SER A 54 28.74 3.25 40.56
CA SER A 54 28.02 3.36 41.81
C SER A 54 26.87 2.36 41.80
N GLU A 55 27.09 1.39 42.69
CA GLU A 55 26.13 0.39 43.18
C GLU A 55 25.11 1.03 44.13
N ALA A 56 23.91 0.46 44.19
CA ALA A 56 23.20 0.03 45.41
C ALA A 56 21.83 -0.54 45.00
N SER A 57 21.66 -1.82 45.21
CA SER A 57 21.04 -2.63 46.28
C SER A 57 19.56 -2.84 45.97
N ALA A 58 19.12 -3.98 45.56
CA ALA A 58 18.80 -5.29 46.14
C ALA A 58 17.84 -5.22 47.35
N GLU A 59 16.68 -5.81 47.21
CA GLU A 59 16.03 -6.72 48.17
C GLU A 59 14.94 -7.54 47.45
N THR A 60 15.10 -8.72 47.35
CA THR A 60 14.73 -10.11 47.65
C THR A 60 13.37 -10.32 48.35
N THR A 61 12.50 -11.03 47.63
CA THR A 61 11.88 -12.36 47.85
C THR A 61 11.06 -12.61 49.15
N PRO A 62 10.39 -13.75 49.25
CA PRO A 62 9.48 -14.55 48.40
C PRO A 62 8.21 -15.01 49.13
N LEU A 63 7.45 -15.96 48.57
CA LEU A 63 6.60 -17.01 49.15
C LEU A 63 5.35 -17.16 48.31
N GLY A 64 5.02 -18.21 47.70
CA GLY A 64 5.00 -19.63 48.01
C GLY A 64 3.61 -20.20 47.71
N PRO A 65 3.44 -21.45 47.35
CA PRO A 65 2.32 -21.92 46.53
C PRO A 65 1.14 -22.47 47.38
N ILE A 66 -0.05 -22.49 46.77
CA ILE A 66 -1.16 -23.30 47.25
C ILE A 66 -1.67 -24.19 46.12
N LEU A 67 -1.44 -25.50 46.32
CA LEU A 67 -2.12 -26.60 45.65
C LEU A 67 -3.57 -26.70 46.15
N ALA A 68 -4.48 -27.03 45.24
CA ALA A 68 -5.63 -27.85 45.58
C ALA A 68 -6.05 -28.66 44.37
N GLU A 69 -5.84 -29.96 44.47
CA GLU A 69 -6.45 -31.05 43.73
C GLU A 69 -7.97 -31.01 43.90
N THR A 70 -8.73 -31.54 42.91
CA THR A 70 -9.68 -32.62 43.13
C THR A 70 -10.47 -32.93 41.87
N THR A 71 -10.24 -34.08 41.32
CA THR A 71 -11.03 -35.27 40.96
C THR A 71 -11.95 -35.22 39.72
N ALA A 72 -11.60 -36.12 38.82
CA ALA A 72 -12.50 -36.74 37.85
C ALA A 72 -13.51 -37.70 38.51
N PRO A 73 -14.56 -38.07 37.79
CA PRO A 73 -14.77 -39.51 37.64
C PRO A 73 -15.01 -39.94 36.18
N GLU A 74 -14.45 -41.05 35.90
CA GLU A 74 -14.62 -42.05 34.90
C GLU A 74 -16.03 -42.63 34.92
N THR A 75 -16.61 -43.00 33.75
CA THR A 75 -17.36 -44.25 33.59
C THR A 75 -17.87 -44.47 32.15
N THR A 76 -17.31 -45.46 31.52
CA THR A 76 -17.81 -46.66 30.79
C THR A 76 -18.36 -46.50 29.38
N VAL A 77 -17.70 -47.27 28.51
CA VAL A 77 -18.05 -47.84 27.22
C VAL A 77 -19.13 -48.93 27.40
N PRO A 78 -19.97 -49.20 26.42
CA PRO A 78 -19.79 -50.50 25.74
C PRO A 78 -19.80 -50.44 24.19
N GLU A 79 -18.99 -51.30 23.67
CA GLU A 79 -18.82 -51.84 22.35
C GLU A 79 -20.09 -52.57 21.87
N THR A 80 -20.41 -52.44 20.57
CA THR A 80 -20.88 -53.58 19.72
C THR A 80 -20.75 -53.26 18.25
N SER A 81 -20.07 -54.14 17.57
CA SER A 81 -19.79 -54.30 16.17
C SER A 81 -21.02 -54.43 15.26
N GLU A 82 -20.93 -53.98 13.97
CA GLU A 82 -21.07 -54.86 12.83
C GLU A 82 -20.68 -54.16 11.51
N GLU A 83 -19.87 -54.86 10.73
CA GLU A 83 -19.43 -54.58 9.37
C GLU A 83 -20.59 -54.52 8.38
N THR A 84 -20.55 -53.56 7.44
CA THR A 84 -20.98 -53.84 6.07
C THR A 84 -20.23 -52.94 5.11
N SER A 85 -19.40 -53.56 4.31
CA SER A 85 -18.69 -52.97 3.19
C SER A 85 -19.66 -52.44 2.14
N LYS A 86 -19.46 -51.21 1.67
CA LYS A 86 -19.93 -50.79 0.36
C LYS A 86 -19.10 -49.65 -0.22
N ALA A 87 -18.49 -49.99 -1.33
CA ALA A 87 -18.04 -49.18 -2.46
C ALA A 87 -17.60 -47.73 -2.18
N THR A 88 -16.32 -47.51 -2.33
CA THR A 88 -15.65 -46.24 -2.50
C THR A 88 -16.17 -45.51 -3.71
N SER A 89 -16.93 -44.46 -3.47
CA SER A 89 -17.12 -43.35 -4.39
C SER A 89 -16.15 -42.27 -3.87
N GLU A 90 -15.07 -42.06 -4.58
CA GLU A 90 -14.20 -40.88 -4.37
C GLU A 90 -15.05 -39.65 -4.73
N THR A 91 -15.73 -39.11 -3.76
CA THR A 91 -16.23 -37.77 -3.80
C THR A 91 -15.01 -36.89 -3.40
N THR A 92 -14.38 -36.26 -4.39
CA THR A 92 -13.46 -35.16 -4.14
C THR A 92 -14.25 -34.12 -3.35
N GLU A 93 -14.06 -34.08 -2.04
CA GLU A 93 -14.54 -32.98 -1.21
C GLU A 93 -13.83 -31.73 -1.71
N GLU A 94 -14.55 -30.91 -2.48
CA GLU A 94 -14.14 -29.55 -2.81
C GLU A 94 -14.10 -28.79 -1.49
N THR A 95 -12.90 -28.65 -0.93
CA THR A 95 -12.66 -27.85 0.28
C THR A 95 -13.10 -26.42 -0.02
N VAL A 96 -14.26 -26.02 0.45
CA VAL A 96 -14.75 -24.64 0.38
C VAL A 96 -13.78 -23.78 1.20
N ILE A 97 -12.95 -23.00 0.51
CA ILE A 97 -12.03 -22.05 1.16
C ILE A 97 -12.87 -20.89 1.67
N GLU A 98 -13.00 -20.79 2.97
CA GLU A 98 -13.69 -19.68 3.63
C GLU A 98 -12.96 -18.38 3.29
N ASN A 99 -13.68 -17.32 2.86
CA ASN A 99 -13.18 -16.00 2.46
C ASN A 99 -12.34 -15.94 1.15
N LEU A 100 -12.55 -16.89 0.25
CA LEU A 100 -11.95 -16.79 -1.09
C LEU A 100 -12.34 -15.43 -1.73
N SER A 101 -11.35 -14.75 -2.30
CA SER A 101 -11.58 -13.47 -3.01
C SER A 101 -12.62 -13.66 -4.14
N PRO A 102 -13.46 -12.65 -4.40
CA PRO A 102 -14.41 -12.69 -5.51
C PRO A 102 -13.76 -13.06 -6.84
N GLU A 103 -14.53 -13.68 -7.74
CA GLU A 103 -14.02 -14.14 -9.03
C GLU A 103 -13.40 -12.99 -9.86
N TRP A 104 -14.06 -11.83 -9.88
CA TRP A 104 -13.54 -10.66 -10.59
C TRP A 104 -12.18 -10.20 -10.08
N VAL A 105 -11.90 -10.30 -8.76
CA VAL A 105 -10.57 -10.02 -8.20
C VAL A 105 -9.54 -11.02 -8.69
N ARG A 106 -9.89 -12.31 -8.64
CA ARG A 106 -9.01 -13.40 -9.08
C ARG A 106 -8.75 -13.37 -10.58
N ALA A 107 -9.65 -12.76 -11.36
CA ALA A 107 -9.52 -12.59 -12.80
C ALA A 107 -8.68 -11.37 -13.21
N LEU A 108 -8.32 -10.48 -12.28
CA LEU A 108 -7.47 -9.33 -12.59
C LEU A 108 -6.10 -9.81 -13.12
N PRO A 109 -5.52 -9.16 -14.15
CA PRO A 109 -4.18 -9.50 -14.64
C PRO A 109 -3.12 -9.52 -13.53
N LEU A 110 -3.21 -8.58 -12.58
CA LEU A 110 -2.33 -8.51 -11.41
C LEU A 110 -2.47 -9.71 -10.47
N ALA A 111 -3.66 -10.28 -10.37
CA ALA A 111 -3.88 -11.50 -9.59
C ALA A 111 -3.27 -12.75 -10.24
N GLN A 112 -2.95 -12.69 -11.53
CA GLN A 112 -2.28 -13.78 -12.26
C GLN A 112 -0.75 -13.64 -12.24
N ASP A 113 -0.23 -12.47 -11.86
CA ASP A 113 1.20 -12.24 -11.68
C ASP A 113 1.68 -12.92 -10.40
N LEU A 114 2.64 -13.86 -10.54
CA LEU A 114 3.20 -14.61 -9.42
C LEU A 114 4.04 -13.75 -8.46
N GLY A 115 4.47 -12.58 -8.89
CA GLY A 115 5.17 -11.61 -8.05
C GLY A 115 4.24 -10.84 -7.12
N THR A 116 2.93 -10.78 -7.42
CA THR A 116 1.94 -10.07 -6.63
C THR A 116 1.35 -10.99 -5.56
N ASN A 117 1.59 -10.67 -4.28
CA ASN A 117 1.11 -11.45 -3.14
C ASN A 117 0.05 -10.71 -2.31
N GLN A 118 -0.07 -9.39 -2.48
CA GLN A 118 -1.03 -8.58 -1.75
C GLN A 118 -1.60 -7.48 -2.64
N MET A 119 -2.91 -7.27 -2.58
CA MET A 119 -3.60 -6.20 -3.29
C MET A 119 -4.56 -5.45 -2.36
N LEU A 120 -4.55 -4.12 -2.44
CA LEU A 120 -5.61 -3.28 -1.90
C LEU A 120 -6.39 -2.69 -3.07
N ILE A 121 -7.69 -2.99 -3.12
CA ILE A 121 -8.55 -2.59 -4.24
C ILE A 121 -9.54 -1.53 -3.77
N VAL A 122 -9.61 -0.42 -4.50
CA VAL A 122 -10.57 0.67 -4.31
C VAL A 122 -11.56 0.64 -5.47
N ALA A 123 -12.72 0.05 -5.25
CA ALA A 123 -13.80 -0.08 -6.22
C ALA A 123 -14.81 1.06 -6.03
N ALA A 124 -14.65 2.17 -6.75
CA ALA A 124 -15.55 3.31 -6.69
C ALA A 124 -16.94 2.95 -7.25
N SER A 125 -18.00 3.51 -6.66
CA SER A 125 -19.39 3.24 -7.09
C SER A 125 -19.74 3.83 -8.46
N GLY A 126 -18.79 4.55 -9.09
CA GLY A 126 -18.90 5.14 -10.44
C GLY A 126 -18.09 6.42 -10.57
N MET A 127 -17.88 6.87 -11.81
CA MET A 127 -17.01 8.01 -12.15
C MET A 127 -17.35 9.32 -11.43
N THR A 128 -18.59 9.56 -11.09
CA THR A 128 -19.05 10.80 -10.43
C THR A 128 -19.49 10.59 -8.97
N LYS A 129 -19.26 9.40 -8.43
CA LYS A 129 -19.64 9.06 -7.06
C LYS A 129 -18.48 9.29 -6.09
N THR A 130 -18.83 9.58 -4.83
CA THR A 130 -17.86 9.81 -3.75
C THR A 130 -17.68 8.59 -2.85
N THR A 131 -18.45 7.53 -3.07
CA THR A 131 -18.38 6.28 -2.30
C THR A 131 -17.60 5.23 -3.05
N CYS A 132 -16.89 4.39 -2.30
CA CYS A 132 -16.18 3.23 -2.81
C CYS A 132 -16.28 2.06 -1.83
N LYS A 133 -15.94 0.88 -2.30
CA LYS A 133 -15.61 -0.27 -1.48
C LYS A 133 -14.09 -0.44 -1.49
N VAL A 134 -13.49 -0.51 -0.32
CA VAL A 134 -12.06 -0.81 -0.17
C VAL A 134 -11.95 -2.23 0.36
N SER A 135 -11.16 -3.06 -0.33
CA SER A 135 -10.91 -4.45 0.08
C SER A 135 -9.44 -4.79 -0.02
N MET A 136 -8.98 -5.66 0.86
CA MET A 136 -7.61 -6.15 0.89
C MET A 136 -7.60 -7.66 0.66
N HIS A 137 -6.70 -8.08 -0.19
CA HIS A 137 -6.59 -9.46 -0.66
C HIS A 137 -5.15 -9.93 -0.53
N GLU A 138 -4.96 -11.14 -0.04
CA GLU A 138 -3.65 -11.74 0.20
C GLU A 138 -3.61 -13.15 -0.41
N ARG A 139 -2.42 -13.59 -0.85
CA ARG A 139 -2.23 -15.00 -1.23
C ARG A 139 -2.00 -15.83 0.02
N ASP A 140 -2.74 -16.93 0.14
CA ASP A 140 -2.48 -17.95 1.15
C ASP A 140 -1.25 -18.82 0.77
N ALA A 141 -0.88 -19.73 1.67
CA ALA A 141 0.23 -20.66 1.43
C ALA A 141 0.04 -21.61 0.23
N ASN A 142 -1.19 -21.76 -0.25
CA ASN A 142 -1.55 -22.57 -1.42
C ASN A 142 -1.64 -21.74 -2.70
N GLY A 143 -1.40 -20.42 -2.62
CA GLY A 143 -1.48 -19.48 -3.74
C GLY A 143 -2.89 -18.96 -4.04
N ASN A 144 -3.88 -19.27 -3.20
CA ASN A 144 -5.24 -18.75 -3.38
C ASN A 144 -5.33 -17.31 -2.90
N TRP A 145 -6.12 -16.51 -3.60
CA TRP A 145 -6.45 -15.16 -3.16
C TRP A 145 -7.56 -15.16 -2.12
N ILE A 146 -7.27 -14.67 -0.93
CA ILE A 146 -8.18 -14.56 0.21
C ILE A 146 -8.51 -13.11 0.48
N GLN A 147 -9.80 -12.79 0.61
CA GLN A 147 -10.24 -11.46 1.04
C GLN A 147 -10.12 -11.34 2.56
N VAL A 148 -9.13 -10.58 3.04
CA VAL A 148 -8.86 -10.40 4.47
C VAL A 148 -9.59 -9.20 5.08
N LEU A 149 -10.05 -8.27 4.23
CA LEU A 149 -10.75 -7.06 4.66
C LEU A 149 -11.67 -6.55 3.56
N SER A 150 -12.81 -5.98 3.95
CA SER A 150 -13.70 -5.24 3.04
C SER A 150 -14.52 -4.22 3.82
N VAL A 151 -14.52 -2.96 3.37
CA VAL A 151 -15.20 -1.85 4.05
C VAL A 151 -15.68 -0.81 3.05
N GLU A 152 -16.75 -0.10 3.41
CA GLU A 152 -17.17 1.10 2.68
C GLU A 152 -16.23 2.27 2.98
N GLY A 153 -15.90 3.03 1.95
CA GLY A 153 -14.99 4.16 2.02
C GLY A 153 -15.44 5.32 1.13
N TYR A 154 -14.60 6.34 1.06
CA TYR A 154 -14.88 7.54 0.29
C TYR A 154 -13.70 7.88 -0.62
N VAL A 155 -14.03 8.47 -1.77
CA VAL A 155 -13.10 9.01 -2.77
C VAL A 155 -13.33 10.52 -2.97
N GLY A 156 -12.71 11.10 -3.97
CA GLY A 156 -12.75 12.52 -4.27
C GLY A 156 -14.16 13.10 -4.35
N LYS A 157 -14.35 14.33 -3.87
CA LYS A 157 -15.62 15.07 -3.90
C LYS A 157 -16.23 15.22 -5.29
N ASN A 158 -15.38 15.17 -6.33
CA ASN A 158 -15.78 15.25 -7.73
C ASN A 158 -15.66 13.86 -8.42
N GLY A 159 -15.57 12.76 -7.66
CA GLY A 159 -15.50 11.38 -8.16
C GLY A 159 -14.10 10.98 -8.61
N MET A 160 -14.04 10.26 -9.72
CA MET A 160 -12.84 9.63 -10.28
C MET A 160 -12.35 10.35 -11.53
N ILE A 161 -11.11 10.11 -11.92
CA ILE A 161 -10.50 10.62 -13.13
C ILE A 161 -9.39 9.66 -13.60
N MET A 162 -9.16 9.57 -14.90
CA MET A 162 -8.00 8.85 -15.44
C MET A 162 -6.71 9.48 -14.90
N ASP A 163 -5.74 8.66 -14.54
CA ASP A 163 -4.45 9.11 -13.99
C ASP A 163 -3.81 10.22 -14.85
N SER A 164 -3.75 10.01 -16.18
CA SER A 164 -3.16 10.94 -17.14
C SER A 164 -3.87 12.31 -17.24
N GLU A 165 -5.13 12.40 -16.80
CA GLU A 165 -5.95 13.61 -16.89
C GLU A 165 -5.99 14.39 -15.58
N ARG A 166 -5.46 13.80 -14.48
CA ARG A 166 -5.52 14.43 -13.16
C ARG A 166 -4.67 15.69 -13.10
N LYS A 167 -5.20 16.70 -12.43
CA LYS A 167 -4.55 17.99 -12.17
C LYS A 167 -4.67 18.37 -10.71
N GLU A 168 -3.74 19.22 -10.25
CA GLU A 168 -3.79 19.79 -8.90
C GLU A 168 -5.15 20.46 -8.62
N GLY A 169 -5.68 20.23 -7.43
CA GLY A 169 -6.94 20.83 -6.98
C GLY A 169 -8.21 20.33 -7.65
N CYS A 170 -8.16 19.35 -8.58
CA CYS A 170 -9.35 18.87 -9.31
C CYS A 170 -10.40 18.17 -8.40
N GLY A 171 -10.03 17.73 -7.21
CA GLY A 171 -10.93 17.08 -6.24
C GLY A 171 -11.40 15.69 -6.66
N LYS A 172 -10.64 15.00 -7.52
CA LYS A 172 -10.94 13.67 -8.04
C LYS A 172 -9.86 12.68 -7.65
N THR A 173 -10.23 11.42 -7.41
CA THR A 173 -9.30 10.32 -7.14
C THR A 173 -8.81 9.73 -8.47
N PRO A 174 -7.49 9.55 -8.66
CA PRO A 174 -6.96 8.98 -9.89
C PRO A 174 -7.26 7.49 -10.01
N ILE A 175 -7.63 7.06 -11.21
CA ILE A 175 -7.77 5.66 -11.61
C ILE A 175 -6.40 5.15 -12.05
N GLY A 176 -5.96 4.01 -11.54
CA GLY A 176 -4.68 3.44 -11.90
C GLY A 176 -4.23 2.30 -11.00
N VAL A 177 -3.00 1.88 -11.21
CA VAL A 177 -2.31 0.87 -10.40
C VAL A 177 -1.11 1.55 -9.75
N TYR A 178 -1.03 1.43 -8.44
CA TYR A 178 -0.08 2.12 -7.58
C TYR A 178 0.51 1.17 -6.55
N HIS A 179 1.36 1.69 -5.68
CA HIS A 179 1.85 1.04 -4.46
C HIS A 179 1.86 2.05 -3.31
N PHE A 180 2.19 1.58 -2.11
CA PHE A 180 2.45 2.45 -0.97
C PHE A 180 3.94 2.66 -0.79
N ASN A 181 4.40 3.91 -0.76
CA ASN A 181 5.82 4.26 -0.64
C ASN A 181 6.18 4.97 0.68
N LYS A 182 5.19 5.37 1.48
CA LYS A 182 5.40 6.03 2.77
C LYS A 182 4.19 5.81 3.68
N ALA A 183 4.46 5.55 4.96
CA ALA A 183 3.46 5.55 6.03
C ALA A 183 3.70 6.74 6.96
N PHE A 184 2.64 7.38 7.44
CA PHE A 184 2.76 8.47 8.39
C PHE A 184 1.46 8.68 9.18
N GLY A 185 1.53 9.47 10.25
CA GLY A 185 0.33 9.84 10.99
C GLY A 185 0.59 10.64 12.24
N ILE A 186 -0.48 11.24 12.76
CA ILE A 186 -0.49 11.98 14.03
C ILE A 186 -0.44 11.02 15.21
N ALA A 187 -1.04 9.83 15.10
CA ALA A 187 -0.95 8.78 16.10
C ALA A 187 0.40 8.06 16.06
N ASP A 188 0.70 7.22 17.05
CA ASP A 188 1.89 6.41 17.06
C ASP A 188 1.78 5.29 16.02
N ASP A 189 2.94 4.77 15.56
CA ASP A 189 2.99 3.68 14.59
C ASP A 189 2.18 2.46 15.11
N PRO A 190 1.18 1.99 14.36
CA PRO A 190 0.38 0.83 14.75
C PRO A 190 1.08 -0.50 14.50
N GLY A 191 2.33 -0.51 14.05
CA GLY A 191 3.09 -1.68 13.61
C GLY A 191 3.09 -1.86 12.10
N CYS A 192 3.29 -0.78 11.34
CA CYS A 192 3.33 -0.80 9.88
C CYS A 192 4.67 -1.34 9.35
N SER A 193 4.63 -2.23 8.34
CA SER A 193 5.85 -2.73 7.69
C SER A 193 6.49 -1.70 6.75
N ILE A 194 5.73 -0.70 6.29
CA ILE A 194 6.24 0.44 5.54
C ILE A 194 6.81 1.45 6.53
N PRO A 195 8.01 2.04 6.27
CA PRO A 195 8.62 2.99 7.18
C PRO A 195 7.67 4.12 7.58
N TYR A 196 7.43 4.26 8.88
CA TYR A 196 6.46 5.19 9.45
C TYR A 196 7.09 6.50 9.90
N VAL A 197 6.47 7.62 9.54
CA VAL A 197 6.84 8.96 9.99
C VAL A 197 5.77 9.50 10.94
N LYS A 198 6.14 9.74 12.18
CA LYS A 198 5.29 10.46 13.15
C LYS A 198 5.17 11.92 12.74
N VAL A 199 3.95 12.39 12.53
CA VAL A 199 3.70 13.79 12.13
C VAL A 199 4.03 14.73 13.28
N THR A 200 4.85 15.74 12.99
CA THR A 200 5.23 16.84 13.88
C THR A 200 4.71 18.19 13.34
N LYS A 201 4.84 19.26 14.11
CA LYS A 201 4.31 20.57 13.75
C LYS A 201 5.02 21.25 12.57
N ASP A 202 6.20 20.79 12.25
CA ASP A 202 7.03 21.31 11.15
C ASP A 202 6.74 20.62 9.82
N LEU A 203 5.99 19.50 9.80
CA LEU A 203 5.79 18.69 8.60
C LEU A 203 4.60 19.14 7.76
N TYR A 204 4.89 19.31 6.48
CA TYR A 204 3.94 19.62 5.42
C TYR A 204 4.02 18.58 4.30
N TRP A 205 2.92 18.37 3.59
CA TRP A 205 2.95 17.77 2.26
C TRP A 205 2.93 18.89 1.25
N SER A 206 4.02 19.06 0.52
CA SER A 206 4.20 20.19 -0.37
C SER A 206 3.40 20.04 -1.67
N SER A 207 2.66 21.10 -2.01
CA SER A 207 2.06 21.31 -3.32
C SER A 207 2.63 22.59 -3.97
N ASP A 208 3.84 22.97 -3.58
CA ASP A 208 4.53 24.16 -4.08
C ASP A 208 5.08 23.91 -5.48
N MET A 209 4.50 24.56 -6.48
CA MET A 209 4.87 24.40 -7.89
C MET A 209 6.00 25.32 -8.37
N ARG A 210 6.60 26.11 -7.46
CA ARG A 210 7.68 27.04 -7.82
C ARG A 210 8.98 26.28 -8.11
N ASP A 211 9.76 26.80 -9.03
CA ASP A 211 11.05 26.23 -9.39
C ASP A 211 11.98 26.16 -8.15
N GLY A 212 12.64 25.02 -7.98
CA GLY A 212 13.54 24.74 -6.87
C GLY A 212 12.86 24.32 -5.56
N MET A 213 11.53 24.33 -5.51
CA MET A 213 10.76 23.80 -4.38
C MET A 213 10.45 22.32 -4.57
N ARG A 214 10.15 21.64 -3.47
CA ARG A 214 9.65 20.25 -3.50
C ARG A 214 8.17 20.24 -3.84
N TYR A 215 7.74 19.32 -4.67
CA TYR A 215 6.33 19.11 -5.01
C TYR A 215 5.95 17.64 -4.81
N ASN A 216 4.79 17.39 -4.26
CA ASN A 216 4.27 16.06 -3.92
C ASN A 216 5.19 15.26 -2.98
N GLU A 217 5.84 15.93 -2.06
CA GLU A 217 6.74 15.35 -1.07
C GLU A 217 6.42 15.86 0.34
N MET A 218 6.72 15.04 1.35
CA MET A 218 6.71 15.47 2.74
C MET A 218 7.98 16.26 3.01
N VAL A 219 7.83 17.47 3.55
CA VAL A 219 8.92 18.39 3.85
C VAL A 219 8.80 18.97 5.26
N SER A 220 9.91 19.32 5.88
CA SER A 220 9.93 20.15 7.10
C SER A 220 9.99 21.63 6.72
N ILE A 221 9.20 22.46 7.42
CA ILE A 221 9.26 23.92 7.26
C ILE A 221 10.59 24.49 7.72
N ASP A 222 11.32 23.76 8.57
CA ASP A 222 12.66 24.15 9.02
C ASP A 222 13.68 24.05 7.88
N ASP A 223 13.50 23.09 6.97
CA ASP A 223 14.34 22.92 5.78
C ASP A 223 13.86 23.80 4.60
N TYR A 224 12.57 24.10 4.55
CA TYR A 224 11.94 24.90 3.49
C TYR A 224 11.12 26.06 4.08
N PRO A 225 11.78 27.07 4.70
CA PRO A 225 11.08 28.16 5.40
C PRO A 225 10.18 29.00 4.49
N ASP A 226 10.51 29.06 3.19
CA ASP A 226 9.77 29.79 2.16
C ASP A 226 8.65 28.99 1.49
N LEU A 227 8.34 27.77 2.01
CA LEU A 227 7.29 26.91 1.47
C LEU A 227 5.96 27.66 1.30
N ASP A 228 5.28 27.45 0.18
CA ASP A 228 3.92 27.92 -0.03
C ASP A 228 2.93 27.16 0.89
N LYS A 229 2.88 27.57 2.15
CA LYS A 229 2.02 26.98 3.18
C LYS A 229 0.54 27.05 2.84
N LYS A 230 0.14 27.99 2.00
CA LYS A 230 -1.27 28.16 1.62
C LYS A 230 -1.74 27.05 0.71
N ASN A 231 -0.87 26.60 -0.18
CA ASN A 231 -1.19 25.55 -1.15
C ASN A 231 -0.65 24.17 -0.71
N SER A 232 0.12 24.09 0.38
CA SER A 232 0.63 22.85 0.96
C SER A 232 -0.24 22.41 2.15
N GLU A 233 -0.28 21.10 2.42
CA GLU A 233 -1.02 20.56 3.54
C GLU A 233 -0.16 20.54 4.80
N HIS A 234 -0.52 21.33 5.83
CA HIS A 234 0.06 21.22 7.16
C HIS A 234 -0.49 19.97 7.83
N LEU A 235 0.27 18.90 7.85
CA LEU A 235 -0.19 17.55 8.16
C LEU A 235 -0.83 17.43 9.54
N ILE A 236 -0.33 18.18 10.53
CA ILE A 236 -0.81 18.13 11.91
C ILE A 236 -2.24 18.70 12.08
N ASP A 237 -2.70 19.53 11.15
CA ASP A 237 -4.02 20.18 11.23
C ASP A 237 -5.17 19.22 10.91
N TYR A 238 -4.89 18.11 10.24
CA TYR A 238 -5.88 17.09 9.86
C TYR A 238 -6.11 16.06 10.97
N THR A 239 -6.41 16.52 12.17
CA THR A 239 -6.41 15.74 13.42
C THR A 239 -7.26 14.46 13.42
N LYS A 240 -8.27 14.36 12.56
CA LYS A 240 -9.10 13.16 12.38
C LYS A 240 -8.65 12.32 11.21
N ALA A 241 -8.44 12.98 10.06
CA ALA A 241 -8.14 12.29 8.81
C ALA A 241 -6.73 11.68 8.82
N TYR A 242 -5.74 12.40 9.33
CA TYR A 242 -4.35 11.99 9.29
C TYR A 242 -3.85 11.38 10.60
N GLN A 243 -4.77 10.72 11.36
CA GLN A 243 -4.35 9.86 12.46
C GLN A 243 -3.42 8.77 11.94
N TYR A 244 -3.75 8.20 10.77
CA TYR A 244 -2.99 7.17 10.06
C TYR A 244 -3.14 7.39 8.56
N CYS A 245 -2.03 7.35 7.83
CA CYS A 245 -1.97 7.57 6.39
C CYS A 245 -0.97 6.64 5.72
N LEU A 246 -1.31 6.21 4.51
CA LEU A 246 -0.40 5.58 3.55
C LEU A 246 -0.39 6.43 2.28
N ASN A 247 0.79 6.89 1.85
CA ASN A 247 0.93 7.60 0.59
C ASN A 247 0.80 6.62 -0.58
N ILE A 248 -0.14 6.89 -1.48
CA ILE A 248 -0.31 6.18 -2.75
C ILE A 248 0.63 6.80 -3.76
N SER A 249 1.38 5.99 -4.50
CA SER A 249 2.48 6.41 -5.43
C SER A 249 2.00 7.15 -6.69
N PHE A 250 0.87 7.87 -6.58
CA PHE A 250 0.41 8.76 -7.64
C PHE A 250 1.38 9.93 -7.83
N ASN A 251 1.75 10.23 -9.09
CA ASN A 251 2.70 11.30 -9.43
C ASN A 251 4.02 11.20 -8.64
N GLU A 252 4.58 10.01 -8.54
CA GLU A 252 5.80 9.73 -7.78
C GLU A 252 7.02 10.46 -8.36
N GLU A 253 6.99 10.78 -9.67
CA GLU A 253 7.95 11.64 -10.36
C GLU A 253 7.85 13.11 -9.94
N CYS A 254 6.92 13.46 -9.07
CA CYS A 254 6.74 14.81 -8.50
C CYS A 254 6.57 15.91 -9.56
N THR A 255 5.89 15.60 -10.68
CA THR A 255 5.63 16.58 -11.76
C THR A 255 4.68 17.67 -11.26
N PRO A 256 5.11 18.96 -11.22
CA PRO A 256 4.30 20.06 -10.74
C PRO A 256 2.99 20.22 -11.52
N GLY A 257 1.87 20.45 -10.79
CA GLY A 257 0.56 20.67 -11.39
C GLY A 257 -0.21 19.40 -11.79
N ARG A 258 0.46 18.24 -11.85
CA ARG A 258 -0.21 16.96 -12.12
C ARG A 258 -1.11 16.51 -10.96
N GLY A 259 -0.79 16.97 -9.77
CA GLY A 259 -1.49 16.68 -8.54
C GLY A 259 -0.59 16.12 -7.47
N SER A 260 -0.94 16.38 -6.22
CA SER A 260 -0.20 16.00 -5.03
C SER A 260 -1.10 15.35 -3.99
N ALA A 261 -0.53 14.81 -2.91
CA ALA A 261 -1.21 14.39 -1.69
C ALA A 261 -2.36 13.38 -1.94
N ILE A 262 -2.08 12.26 -2.60
CA ILE A 262 -3.04 11.16 -2.75
C ILE A 262 -2.73 10.08 -1.73
N PHE A 263 -3.55 10.01 -0.68
CA PHE A 263 -3.36 9.10 0.45
C PHE A 263 -4.53 8.14 0.61
N LEU A 264 -4.27 6.99 1.22
CA LEU A 264 -5.26 6.23 1.95
C LEU A 264 -5.17 6.69 3.41
N HIS A 265 -6.29 7.19 3.98
CA HIS A 265 -6.30 7.80 5.33
C HIS A 265 -7.60 7.52 6.09
N CYS A 266 -7.66 7.92 7.37
CA CYS A 266 -8.86 7.77 8.18
C CYS A 266 -10.00 8.69 7.70
N THR A 267 -11.25 8.22 7.77
CA THR A 267 -12.42 9.06 7.49
C THR A 267 -12.45 10.29 8.40
N GLY A 268 -12.53 11.47 7.78
CA GLY A 268 -12.68 12.75 8.47
C GLY A 268 -14.14 13.07 8.78
N ASN A 269 -14.50 14.36 8.67
CA ASN A 269 -15.86 14.82 8.93
C ASN A 269 -16.80 14.66 7.71
N ASN A 270 -16.26 14.55 6.52
CA ASN A 270 -17.00 14.53 5.27
C ASN A 270 -17.12 13.11 4.70
N LYS A 271 -18.18 12.88 3.94
CA LYS A 271 -18.39 11.66 3.14
C LYS A 271 -17.76 11.78 1.73
N TYR A 272 -16.62 12.41 1.65
CA TYR A 272 -15.78 12.59 0.47
C TYR A 272 -14.39 13.09 0.88
N THR A 273 -13.44 13.06 -0.05
CA THR A 273 -12.08 13.59 0.10
C THR A 273 -11.79 14.69 -0.91
N ALA A 274 -10.58 15.26 -0.88
CA ALA A 274 -10.10 16.17 -1.93
C ALA A 274 -9.47 15.43 -3.14
N GLY A 275 -9.40 14.11 -3.07
CA GLY A 275 -8.79 13.23 -4.08
C GLY A 275 -8.22 11.94 -3.49
N CYS A 276 -8.02 11.89 -2.19
CA CYS A 276 -7.58 10.72 -1.45
C CYS A 276 -8.63 9.59 -1.41
N VAL A 277 -8.27 8.48 -0.79
CA VAL A 277 -9.18 7.42 -0.37
C VAL A 277 -9.31 7.43 1.15
N ALA A 278 -10.52 7.37 1.70
CA ALA A 278 -10.75 7.39 3.14
C ALA A 278 -11.51 6.15 3.61
N VAL A 279 -11.07 5.56 4.72
CA VAL A 279 -11.68 4.40 5.39
C VAL A 279 -11.84 4.67 6.89
N PRO A 280 -12.70 3.94 7.62
CA PRO A 280 -12.79 4.05 9.08
C PRO A 280 -11.42 3.86 9.74
N LYS A 281 -11.18 4.57 10.87
CA LYS A 281 -9.89 4.54 11.58
C LYS A 281 -9.45 3.14 11.96
N ASP A 282 -10.35 2.32 12.49
CA ASP A 282 -10.00 0.96 12.93
C ASP A 282 -9.61 0.06 11.74
N THR A 283 -10.27 0.27 10.59
CA THR A 283 -9.90 -0.38 9.32
C THR A 283 -8.53 0.09 8.85
N MET A 284 -8.24 1.41 8.95
CA MET A 284 -6.93 1.94 8.57
C MET A 284 -5.80 1.32 9.39
N VAL A 285 -6.00 1.15 10.70
CA VAL A 285 -5.06 0.43 11.59
C VAL A 285 -4.85 -1.00 11.11
N GLN A 286 -5.93 -1.74 10.81
CA GLN A 286 -5.83 -3.12 10.31
C GLN A 286 -5.07 -3.19 8.98
N ILE A 287 -5.30 -2.25 8.07
CA ILE A 287 -4.58 -2.17 6.80
C ILE A 287 -3.08 -1.94 7.08
N MET A 288 -2.73 -0.97 7.92
CA MET A 288 -1.32 -0.65 8.21
C MET A 288 -0.56 -1.80 8.89
N GLN A 289 -1.25 -2.59 9.72
CA GLN A 289 -0.67 -3.77 10.38
C GLN A 289 -0.47 -4.96 9.44
N ARG A 290 -1.12 -4.96 8.27
CA ARG A 290 -1.09 -6.05 7.29
C ARG A 290 -0.31 -5.73 6.03
N VAL A 291 -0.23 -4.42 5.68
CA VAL A 291 0.32 -4.00 4.40
C VAL A 291 1.81 -4.32 4.31
N ASP A 292 2.20 -4.98 3.23
CA ASP A 292 3.58 -5.22 2.85
C ASP A 292 4.10 -4.13 1.89
N PRO A 293 5.42 -3.86 1.85
CA PRO A 293 6.00 -2.92 0.90
C PRO A 293 5.71 -3.25 -0.58
N GLY A 294 5.40 -4.53 -0.89
CA GLY A 294 5.02 -4.99 -2.23
C GLY A 294 3.51 -4.98 -2.50
N CYS A 295 2.69 -4.41 -1.61
CA CYS A 295 1.25 -4.33 -1.81
C CYS A 295 0.91 -3.47 -3.03
N VAL A 296 0.18 -4.07 -3.99
CA VAL A 296 -0.33 -3.34 -5.16
C VAL A 296 -1.66 -2.68 -4.83
N VAL A 297 -1.79 -1.39 -5.17
CA VAL A 297 -3.01 -0.61 -4.97
C VAL A 297 -3.72 -0.43 -6.30
N VAL A 298 -4.92 -0.98 -6.43
CA VAL A 298 -5.74 -0.86 -7.65
C VAL A 298 -6.91 0.07 -7.38
N ILE A 299 -7.00 1.14 -8.13
CA ILE A 299 -8.08 2.13 -8.00
C ILE A 299 -8.84 2.21 -9.31
N ASP A 300 -10.11 1.87 -9.31
CA ASP A 300 -11.01 2.03 -10.47
C ASP A 300 -12.48 2.07 -10.00
N THR A 301 -13.38 2.24 -10.94
CA THR A 301 -14.82 2.04 -10.72
C THR A 301 -15.16 0.55 -10.66
N LYS A 302 -16.28 0.20 -10.03
CA LYS A 302 -16.80 -1.18 -10.05
C LYS A 302 -16.90 -1.72 -11.48
N ASP A 303 -17.46 -0.91 -12.38
CA ASP A 303 -17.63 -1.30 -13.79
C ASP A 303 -16.25 -1.51 -14.48
N GLY A 304 -15.26 -0.67 -14.19
CA GLY A 304 -13.90 -0.82 -14.73
C GLY A 304 -13.17 -2.07 -14.23
N LEU A 305 -13.48 -2.51 -13.01
CA LEU A 305 -12.94 -3.73 -12.39
C LEU A 305 -13.72 -5.00 -12.79
N GLY A 306 -14.92 -4.87 -13.39
CA GLY A 306 -15.81 -5.99 -13.63
C GLY A 306 -16.47 -6.55 -12.36
N ALA A 307 -16.68 -5.68 -11.33
CA ALA A 307 -17.13 -6.02 -9.98
C ALA A 307 -18.66 -5.91 -9.80
#